data_00a8ddc754ad4c7228212cee1b25e313
#
_entry.id   00a8ddc754ad4c7228212cee1b25e313
#
_cell.length_a   1.000
_cell.length_b   1.000
_cell.length_c   1.000
_cell.angle_alpha   90.00
_cell.angle_beta   90.00
_cell.angle_gamma   90.00
#
_symmetry.space_group_name_H-M   'P 1'
#
loop_
_entity.id
_entity.type
_entity.pdbx_description
1 polymer ?
#
loop_
_entity_poly.entity_id
_entity_poly.type
_entity_poly.pdbx_seq_one_letter_code
_entity_poly.pdbx_strand_id
1 'polypeptide(L)'
;MNDFNCSKKFSNWLKIKKWKLFDYQKEFFSCLSKNKYKQYIISSDTGTGKTITSFLPFLNYFCEGIKKNILYISPLKSINSNLENNLKKVIFGLNIKCKVEKRTSDVPSNKKKNNSFLYLIFY
;
A
#
# COMPACT_ATOMS: atom_id res chain seq x y z
N MET A 1 -18.82 8.14 14.82
CA MET A 1 -18.55 7.97 13.37
C MET A 1 -17.07 8.21 13.14
N ASN A 2 -16.33 7.18 12.83
CA ASN A 2 -14.91 7.37 12.47
C ASN A 2 -14.89 7.97 11.06
N ASP A 3 -14.65 9.26 10.97
CA ASP A 3 -14.49 9.94 9.70
C ASP A 3 -13.23 9.39 9.00
N PHE A 4 -13.46 8.40 8.14
CA PHE A 4 -12.46 7.91 7.22
C PHE A 4 -12.21 9.00 6.17
N ASN A 5 -11.29 9.92 6.53
CA ASN A 5 -10.92 11.02 5.66
C ASN A 5 -9.86 10.55 4.66
N CYS A 6 -10.25 10.44 3.40
CA CYS A 6 -9.35 10.11 2.31
C CYS A 6 -9.59 11.04 1.11
N SER A 7 -8.63 11.07 0.18
CA SER A 7 -8.74 11.88 -1.03
C SER A 7 -9.96 11.49 -1.87
N LYS A 8 -10.55 12.46 -2.56
CA LYS A 8 -11.68 12.22 -3.47
C LYS A 8 -11.36 11.16 -4.52
N LYS A 9 -10.13 11.17 -5.03
CA LYS A 9 -9.66 10.21 -6.04
C LYS A 9 -9.66 8.78 -5.49
N PHE A 10 -9.13 8.58 -4.28
CA PHE A 10 -9.11 7.28 -3.62
C PHE A 10 -10.52 6.80 -3.27
N SER A 11 -11.35 7.67 -2.70
CA SER A 11 -12.75 7.36 -2.37
C SER A 11 -13.56 6.94 -3.60
N ASN A 12 -13.43 7.67 -4.71
CA ASN A 12 -14.12 7.33 -5.95
C ASN A 12 -13.69 5.99 -6.51
N TRP A 13 -12.38 5.70 -6.46
CA TRP A 13 -11.87 4.41 -6.89
C TRP A 13 -12.43 3.25 -6.05
N LEU A 14 -12.50 3.39 -4.73
CA LEU A 14 -13.13 2.40 -3.85
C LEU A 14 -14.60 2.15 -4.23
N LYS A 15 -15.36 3.21 -4.53
CA LYS A 15 -16.75 3.11 -4.96
C LYS A 15 -16.90 2.37 -6.30
N ILE A 16 -16.07 2.71 -7.29
CA ILE A 16 -16.06 2.05 -8.61
C ILE A 16 -15.76 0.56 -8.47
N LYS A 17 -14.80 0.22 -7.62
CA LYS A 17 -14.43 -1.18 -7.34
C LYS A 17 -15.42 -1.90 -6.43
N LYS A 18 -16.43 -1.18 -5.91
CA LYS A 18 -17.37 -1.69 -4.89
C LYS A 18 -16.64 -2.28 -3.67
N TRP A 19 -15.49 -1.74 -3.36
CA TRP A 19 -14.63 -2.22 -2.29
C TRP A 19 -14.98 -1.53 -0.98
N LYS A 20 -15.53 -2.30 -0.05
CA LYS A 20 -15.84 -1.85 1.30
C LYS A 20 -14.68 -2.19 2.22
N LEU A 21 -14.11 -1.18 2.86
CA LEU A 21 -13.06 -1.38 3.84
C LEU A 21 -13.65 -1.93 5.15
N PHE A 22 -12.96 -2.88 5.74
CA PHE A 22 -13.25 -3.35 7.11
C PHE A 22 -12.95 -2.25 8.14
N ASP A 23 -13.56 -2.33 9.32
CA ASP A 23 -13.39 -1.30 10.33
C ASP A 23 -11.96 -1.20 10.84
N TYR A 24 -11.25 -2.31 11.02
CA TYR A 24 -9.82 -2.29 11.38
C TYR A 24 -8.94 -1.62 10.31
N GLN A 25 -9.31 -1.71 9.03
CA GLN A 25 -8.59 -1.03 7.93
C GLN A 25 -8.77 0.49 8.01
N LYS A 26 -9.99 0.94 8.29
CA LYS A 26 -10.30 2.36 8.49
C LYS A 26 -9.59 2.91 9.72
N GLU A 27 -9.58 2.15 10.81
CA GLU A 27 -8.89 2.52 12.05
C GLU A 27 -7.38 2.66 11.83
N PHE A 28 -6.75 1.64 11.23
CA PHE A 28 -5.32 1.70 10.89
C PHE A 28 -4.99 2.90 10.02
N PHE A 29 -5.78 3.14 8.97
CA PHE A 29 -5.62 4.28 8.08
C PHE A 29 -5.70 5.61 8.86
N SER A 30 -6.70 5.77 9.71
CA SER A 30 -6.88 6.97 10.53
C SER A 30 -5.72 7.18 11.50
N CYS A 31 -5.27 6.13 12.18
CA CYS A 31 -4.15 6.20 13.11
C CYS A 31 -2.85 6.60 12.41
N LEU A 32 -2.56 6.03 11.25
CA LEU A 32 -1.35 6.32 10.49
C LEU A 32 -1.38 7.74 9.90
N SER A 33 -2.53 8.17 9.39
CA SER A 33 -2.69 9.52 8.84
C SER A 33 -2.50 10.62 9.89
N LYS A 34 -2.83 10.33 11.15
CA LYS A 34 -2.62 11.24 12.29
C LYS A 34 -1.23 11.14 12.91
N ASN A 35 -0.35 10.27 12.39
CA ASN A 35 0.97 9.95 12.98
C ASN A 35 0.89 9.61 14.48
N LYS A 36 -0.18 8.92 14.87
CA LYS A 36 -0.50 8.68 16.29
C LYS A 36 0.54 7.81 16.99
N TYR A 37 1.14 6.86 16.25
CA TYR A 37 2.13 5.93 16.76
C TYR A 37 3.29 5.78 15.78
N LYS A 38 4.46 5.36 16.28
CA LYS A 38 5.63 5.05 15.44
C LYS A 38 5.62 3.62 14.88
N GLN A 39 4.88 2.73 15.53
CA GLN A 39 4.81 1.31 15.19
C GLN A 39 3.37 0.83 15.28
N TYR A 40 3.01 -0.09 14.39
CA TYR A 40 1.68 -0.69 14.31
C TYR A 40 1.79 -2.19 14.13
N ILE A 41 0.92 -2.93 14.82
CA ILE A 41 0.73 -4.36 14.61
C ILE A 41 -0.67 -4.55 14.05
N ILE A 42 -0.77 -5.20 12.88
CA ILE A 42 -2.05 -5.53 12.25
C ILE A 42 -2.27 -7.03 12.42
N SER A 43 -3.29 -7.39 13.20
CA SER A 43 -3.72 -8.77 13.39
C SER A 43 -5.18 -8.91 12.96
N SER A 44 -5.46 -9.87 12.11
CA SER A 44 -6.82 -10.25 11.69
C SER A 44 -6.80 -11.65 11.08
N ASP A 45 -7.97 -12.23 10.83
CA ASP A 45 -8.08 -13.55 10.21
C ASP A 45 -7.44 -13.62 8.82
N THR A 46 -7.12 -14.82 8.37
CA THR A 46 -6.61 -15.04 7.01
C THR A 46 -7.65 -14.64 5.97
N GLY A 47 -7.20 -14.07 4.85
CA GLY A 47 -8.11 -13.66 3.77
C GLY A 47 -8.83 -12.31 3.96
N THR A 48 -8.64 -11.63 5.09
CA THR A 48 -9.28 -10.34 5.39
C THR A 48 -8.54 -9.12 4.82
N GLY A 49 -7.51 -9.33 4.02
CA GLY A 49 -6.80 -8.23 3.36
C GLY A 49 -5.74 -7.52 4.20
N LYS A 50 -5.13 -8.20 5.19
CA LYS A 50 -4.03 -7.62 6.01
C LYS A 50 -2.93 -6.96 5.18
N THR A 51 -2.46 -7.65 4.15
CA THR A 51 -1.37 -7.16 3.31
C THR A 51 -1.74 -5.86 2.61
N ILE A 52 -2.92 -5.79 1.99
CA ILE A 52 -3.36 -4.57 1.31
C ILE A 52 -3.61 -3.44 2.30
N THR A 53 -4.04 -3.75 3.52
CA THR A 53 -4.27 -2.76 4.58
C THR A 53 -3.03 -1.91 4.83
N SER A 54 -1.85 -2.51 4.84
CA SER A 54 -0.59 -1.78 5.06
C SER A 54 -0.26 -0.77 3.95
N PHE A 55 -0.80 -0.95 2.75
CA PHE A 55 -0.58 -0.06 1.61
C PHE A 55 -1.64 1.03 1.47
N LEU A 56 -2.85 0.86 2.01
CA LEU A 56 -3.98 1.78 1.80
C LEU A 56 -3.64 3.25 2.11
N PRO A 57 -3.01 3.59 3.26
CA PRO A 57 -2.68 4.98 3.56
C PRO A 57 -1.71 5.60 2.55
N PHE A 58 -0.75 4.81 2.07
CA PHE A 58 0.25 5.27 1.11
C PHE A 58 -0.35 5.45 -0.29
N LEU A 59 -1.27 4.58 -0.69
CA LEU A 59 -2.04 4.76 -1.92
C LEU A 59 -2.83 6.07 -1.90
N ASN A 60 -3.40 6.41 -0.73
CA ASN A 60 -4.08 7.70 -0.57
C ASN A 60 -3.10 8.87 -0.69
N TYR A 61 -1.93 8.83 -0.03
CA TYR A 61 -0.90 9.87 -0.18
C TYR A 61 -0.50 10.06 -1.64
N PHE A 62 -0.33 8.99 -2.38
CA PHE A 62 -0.01 9.07 -3.81
C PHE A 62 -1.15 9.69 -4.63
N CYS A 63 -2.41 9.44 -4.26
CA CYS A 63 -3.57 10.09 -4.87
C CYS A 63 -3.59 11.61 -4.62
N GLU A 64 -3.04 12.05 -3.50
CA GLU A 64 -2.88 13.47 -3.14
C GLU A 64 -1.60 14.09 -3.72
N GLY A 65 -0.81 13.33 -4.48
CA GLY A 65 0.46 13.79 -5.04
C GLY A 65 1.61 13.82 -4.02
N ILE A 66 1.40 13.29 -2.82
CA ILE A 66 2.43 13.23 -1.77
C ILE A 66 3.36 12.06 -2.09
N LYS A 67 4.65 12.36 -2.27
CA LYS A 67 5.68 11.36 -2.55
C LYS A 67 6.09 10.66 -1.26
N LYS A 68 6.00 9.34 -1.26
CA LYS A 68 6.45 8.46 -0.17
C LYS A 68 7.21 7.27 -0.75
N ASN A 69 8.14 6.74 0.04
CA ASN A 69 8.80 5.48 -0.25
C ASN A 69 8.29 4.42 0.73
N ILE A 70 8.00 3.25 0.23
CA ILE A 70 7.52 2.13 1.03
C ILE A 70 8.50 0.99 0.84
N LEU A 71 8.91 0.40 1.95
CA LEU A 71 9.69 -0.82 2.00
C LEU A 71 8.82 -1.92 2.60
N TYR A 72 8.51 -2.92 1.81
CA TYR A 72 7.80 -4.11 2.25
C TYR A 72 8.74 -5.30 2.26
N ILE A 73 8.85 -5.97 3.39
CA ILE A 73 9.73 -7.12 3.59
C ILE A 73 8.87 -8.35 3.87
N SER A 74 9.06 -9.41 3.11
CA SER A 74 8.33 -10.67 3.28
C SER A 74 9.27 -11.87 3.17
N PRO A 75 9.12 -12.88 4.02
CA PRO A 75 9.95 -14.09 3.98
C PRO A 75 9.57 -15.08 2.86
N LEU A 76 8.40 -14.92 2.22
CA LEU A 76 7.86 -15.90 1.29
C LEU A 76 7.92 -15.40 -0.17
N LYS A 77 8.78 -15.99 -0.98
CA LYS A 77 8.94 -15.66 -2.40
C LYS A 77 7.68 -15.95 -3.24
N SER A 78 6.91 -16.98 -2.90
CA SER A 78 5.77 -17.45 -3.72
C SER A 78 4.51 -16.58 -3.62
N ILE A 79 4.27 -15.94 -2.48
CA ILE A 79 3.10 -15.06 -2.27
C ILE A 79 3.26 -13.73 -3.03
N ASN A 80 4.43 -13.43 -3.48
CA ASN A 80 4.89 -12.10 -3.82
C ASN A 80 4.67 -11.71 -5.27
N SER A 81 4.61 -12.64 -6.20
CA SER A 81 4.24 -12.35 -7.59
C SER A 81 2.77 -11.89 -7.67
N ASN A 82 1.90 -12.48 -6.87
CA ASN A 82 0.49 -12.07 -6.79
C ASN A 82 0.34 -10.68 -6.15
N LEU A 83 1.12 -10.38 -5.09
CA LEU A 83 1.10 -9.08 -4.45
C LEU A 83 1.58 -7.97 -5.38
N GLU A 84 2.71 -8.17 -6.06
CA GLU A 84 3.25 -7.22 -7.02
C GLU A 84 2.24 -6.92 -8.13
N ASN A 85 1.66 -7.97 -8.73
CA ASN A 85 0.66 -7.83 -9.78
C ASN A 85 -0.61 -7.11 -9.28
N ASN A 86 -1.07 -7.43 -8.08
CA ASN A 86 -2.23 -6.78 -7.48
C ASN A 86 -1.96 -5.30 -7.19
N LEU A 87 -0.80 -4.96 -6.65
CA LEU A 87 -0.42 -3.57 -6.40
C LEU A 87 -0.28 -2.79 -7.71
N LYS A 88 0.32 -3.37 -8.75
CA LYS A 88 0.41 -2.74 -10.08
C LYS A 88 -0.99 -2.46 -10.67
N LYS A 89 -1.94 -3.39 -10.52
CA LYS A 89 -3.34 -3.19 -10.96
C LYS A 89 -4.01 -2.05 -10.19
N VAL A 90 -3.79 -1.95 -8.88
CA VAL A 90 -4.33 -0.88 -8.04
C VAL A 90 -3.72 0.46 -8.43
N ILE A 91 -2.40 0.54 -8.56
CA ILE A 91 -1.64 1.73 -8.97
C ILE A 91 -2.12 2.22 -10.33
N PHE A 92 -2.28 1.32 -11.28
CA PHE A 92 -2.81 1.63 -12.61
C PHE A 92 -4.25 2.13 -12.53
N GLY A 93 -5.12 1.43 -11.79
CA GLY A 93 -6.53 1.80 -11.62
C GLY A 93 -6.73 3.14 -10.92
N LEU A 94 -5.81 3.52 -10.03
CA LEU A 94 -5.78 4.82 -9.37
C LEU A 94 -5.12 5.91 -10.23
N ASN A 95 -4.52 5.55 -11.37
CA ASN A 95 -3.75 6.48 -12.21
C ASN A 95 -2.77 7.33 -11.38
N ILE A 96 -1.94 6.66 -10.59
CA ILE A 96 -0.89 7.28 -9.75
C ILE A 96 0.49 6.94 -10.28
N LYS A 97 1.41 7.89 -10.16
CA LYS A 97 2.81 7.72 -10.59
C LYS A 97 3.62 7.11 -9.43
N CYS A 98 3.55 5.78 -9.31
CA CYS A 98 4.34 5.02 -8.35
C CYS A 98 4.97 3.83 -9.06
N LYS A 99 6.26 3.60 -8.81
CA LYS A 99 6.99 2.46 -9.35
C LYS A 99 7.08 1.37 -8.31
N VAL A 100 6.72 0.15 -8.69
CA VAL A 100 6.88 -1.05 -7.87
C VAL A 100 8.16 -1.76 -8.32
N GLU A 101 9.11 -1.89 -7.40
CA GLU A 101 10.34 -2.64 -7.64
C GLU A 101 10.43 -3.83 -6.69
N LYS A 102 10.60 -5.00 -7.27
CA LYS A 102 10.90 -6.22 -6.53
C LYS A 102 12.41 -6.37 -6.42
N ARG A 103 12.89 -6.67 -5.22
CA ARG A 103 14.28 -7.03 -5.00
C ARG A 103 14.35 -8.39 -4.33
N THR A 104 15.14 -9.25 -4.93
CA THR A 104 15.54 -10.53 -4.37
C THR A 104 17.05 -10.47 -4.13
N SER A 105 17.58 -11.33 -3.28
CA SER A 105 19.03 -11.42 -2.98
C SER A 105 19.94 -11.51 -4.21
N ASP A 106 19.38 -11.83 -5.38
CA ASP A 106 20.13 -12.15 -6.59
C ASP A 106 20.25 -11.00 -7.60
N VAL A 107 19.78 -9.79 -7.28
CA VAL A 107 19.77 -8.64 -8.23
C VAL A 107 20.60 -7.48 -7.73
N PRO A 108 21.68 -7.06 -8.46
CA PRO A 108 22.49 -5.90 -8.07
C PRO A 108 21.76 -4.57 -8.23
N SER A 109 22.04 -3.65 -7.30
CA SER A 109 21.39 -2.34 -7.21
C SER A 109 22.07 -1.30 -8.10
N ASN A 110 21.48 -0.95 -9.23
CA ASN A 110 21.83 0.29 -9.92
C ASN A 110 20.58 1.05 -10.36
N LYS A 111 20.35 2.17 -9.74
CA LYS A 111 19.82 3.46 -10.20
C LYS A 111 18.91 4.16 -9.20
N LYS A 112 19.40 5.28 -8.64
CA LYS A 112 18.58 6.31 -7.98
C LYS A 112 17.85 7.12 -9.04
N LYS A 113 16.52 7.25 -8.93
CA LYS A 113 15.73 8.29 -9.61
C LYS A 113 14.65 8.83 -8.68
N ASN A 114 14.40 10.15 -8.77
CA ASN A 114 13.50 10.96 -7.92
C ASN A 114 12.01 10.67 -8.11
N ASN A 115 11.58 9.41 -8.02
CA ASN A 115 10.18 9.01 -8.09
C ASN A 115 9.77 8.34 -6.78
N SER A 116 8.47 8.32 -6.49
CA SER A 116 7.95 7.49 -5.40
C SER A 116 8.17 6.02 -5.73
N PHE A 117 8.75 5.26 -4.80
CA PHE A 117 9.05 3.85 -4.99
C PHE A 117 8.36 3.00 -3.93
N LEU A 118 7.85 1.87 -4.37
CA LEU A 118 7.48 0.77 -3.51
C LEU A 118 8.51 -0.34 -3.72
N TYR A 119 9.32 -0.57 -2.71
CA TYR A 119 10.30 -1.65 -2.71
C TYR A 119 9.68 -2.91 -2.07
N LEU A 120 9.62 -4.00 -2.82
CA LEU A 120 9.26 -5.31 -2.31
C LEU A 120 10.55 -6.11 -2.16
N ILE A 121 10.98 -6.31 -0.92
CA ILE A 121 12.16 -7.14 -0.62
C ILE A 121 11.70 -8.50 -0.13
N PHE A 122 12.27 -9.53 -0.71
CA PHE A 122 12.00 -10.92 -0.40
C PHE A 122 13.28 -11.62 -0.02
N TYR A 123 13.26 -12.26 1.12
CA TYR A 123 14.32 -13.15 1.58
C TYR A 123 14.01 -14.58 1.18
#